data_cf3e676444d899fc3cda71573ea60c21
#
_entry.id   cf3e676444d899fc3cda71573ea60c21
#
_cell.length_a   1.000
_cell.length_b   1.000
_cell.length_c   1.000
_cell.angle_alpha   90.00
_cell.angle_beta   90.00
_cell.angle_gamma   90.00
#
_symmetry.space_group_name_H-M   'P 1'
#
loop_
_entity.id
_entity.type
_entity.pdbx_description
1 polymer ?
#
loop_
_entity_poly.entity_id
_entity_poly.type
_entity_poly.pdbx_seq_one_letter_code
_entity_poly.pdbx_strand_id
1 'polypeptide(L)'
;MRSFLAVAGLVGLTAVPVASISLSLPPLIPLIPGVTEPLTENDIPLPILQLPTPPLESPPFTPSNIKPKKIGYFWTASGDNHHKDFLATYSLDDDTFGTLLWITDVPSSGNSPHHLGPSYDGKTLIGGGLLSLLKTQDTAFYFDTTNPYQPTFKKSNRALLSSIVDEIRAKPDGGFFITYMGSAVGTSPGRLVETDADFNVIHEWPEDVGGLLNILTEQFSPHGLAVDYEKKVILTSDFVVPLSILKPSLGPVRANTLRLWDLDSRTIISTITIPDGQGIQDVKFIPGNKESAAIATAVGLGQVWIIYPFRKDANGKQGVAELLYDLGPRARDVWAIYSDLTADGKYAYFTLTTSNHIAALDISDLANVKRLDDPDEDQPTLGPHYIKVTPDQKHIVVTDYFVQTGPIGLINTPGDYKALYIDINDDGGLSFNRSIDFPREFENRGGAKPHSVVVFDLSDEENPVYY
;
A
#
# COMPACT_ATOMS: atom_id res chain seq x y z
N MET A 1 19.05 21.06 66.34
CA MET A 1 19.93 22.23 66.13
C MET A 1 20.70 22.01 64.84
N ARG A 2 20.57 22.81 63.96
CA ARG A 2 21.23 23.21 62.70
C ARG A 2 20.25 23.29 61.55
N SER A 3 19.89 24.53 61.31
CA SER A 3 19.14 25.01 60.16
C SER A 3 19.94 24.85 58.88
N PHE A 4 19.26 24.47 57.77
CA PHE A 4 19.77 24.68 56.43
C PHE A 4 18.77 25.57 55.66
N LEU A 5 19.22 26.76 55.34
CA LEU A 5 18.56 27.65 54.40
C LEU A 5 18.60 27.06 52.98
N ALA A 6 17.45 27.07 52.31
CA ALA A 6 17.36 26.84 50.88
C ALA A 6 17.42 28.19 50.16
N VAL A 7 18.44 28.38 49.33
CA VAL A 7 18.55 29.50 48.41
C VAL A 7 17.89 29.13 47.10
N ALA A 8 16.78 29.76 46.78
CA ALA A 8 16.15 29.66 45.44
C ALA A 8 16.89 30.59 44.47
N GLY A 9 17.64 29.97 43.55
CA GLY A 9 18.24 30.70 42.42
C GLY A 9 17.25 30.78 41.24
N LEU A 10 16.78 32.02 40.96
CA LEU A 10 16.07 32.37 39.76
C LEU A 10 17.07 32.32 38.60
N VAL A 11 16.95 31.33 37.69
CA VAL A 11 17.67 31.35 36.40
C VAL A 11 16.77 32.08 35.41
N GLY A 12 17.17 33.32 35.08
CA GLY A 12 16.55 34.08 34.01
C GLY A 12 16.87 33.44 32.65
N LEU A 13 15.87 32.95 31.96
CA LEU A 13 15.97 32.56 30.57
C LEU A 13 16.01 33.83 29.71
N THR A 14 17.20 34.24 29.27
CA THR A 14 17.36 35.20 28.20
C THR A 14 17.04 34.51 26.88
N ALA A 15 15.99 34.96 26.20
CA ALA A 15 15.67 34.54 24.84
C ALA A 15 16.85 34.88 23.91
N VAL A 16 17.53 33.87 23.42
CA VAL A 16 18.49 34.00 22.33
C VAL A 16 17.69 34.12 21.04
N PRO A 17 17.91 35.17 20.23
CA PRO A 17 17.24 35.25 18.93
C PRO A 17 17.72 34.10 18.06
N VAL A 18 16.79 33.29 17.60
CA VAL A 18 17.05 32.28 16.58
C VAL A 18 17.40 33.04 15.30
N ALA A 19 18.70 33.09 14.99
CA ALA A 19 19.15 33.55 13.69
C ALA A 19 18.60 32.56 12.65
N SER A 20 17.78 33.01 11.74
CA SER A 20 17.37 32.26 10.56
C SER A 20 18.62 31.95 9.75
N ILE A 21 19.07 30.70 9.81
CA ILE A 21 20.10 30.18 8.92
C ILE A 21 19.41 30.01 7.58
N SER A 22 19.59 30.96 6.67
CA SER A 22 19.26 30.73 5.27
C SER A 22 20.32 29.77 4.69
N LEU A 23 20.01 28.52 4.64
CA LEU A 23 20.74 27.56 3.82
C LEU A 23 20.40 27.87 2.37
N SER A 24 21.27 28.63 1.68
CA SER A 24 21.23 28.69 0.23
C SER A 24 21.70 27.33 -0.29
N LEU A 25 20.75 26.46 -0.61
CA LEU A 25 21.04 25.26 -1.36
C LEU A 25 21.54 25.68 -2.76
N PRO A 26 22.58 25.04 -3.30
CA PRO A 26 22.97 25.25 -4.70
C PRO A 26 21.75 24.94 -5.61
N PRO A 27 21.62 25.61 -6.77
CA PRO A 27 20.52 25.38 -7.67
C PRO A 27 20.42 23.88 -7.98
N LEU A 28 19.31 23.26 -7.60
CA LEU A 28 19.01 21.88 -7.94
C LEU A 28 18.91 21.79 -9.47
N ILE A 29 19.87 21.13 -10.07
CA ILE A 29 19.84 20.76 -11.49
C ILE A 29 18.52 19.98 -11.71
N PRO A 30 17.80 20.19 -12.82
CA PRO A 30 16.55 19.46 -13.07
C PRO A 30 16.85 17.97 -13.21
N LEU A 31 16.46 17.20 -12.22
CA LEU A 31 16.69 15.77 -12.12
C LEU A 31 15.47 14.94 -12.51
N ILE A 32 14.47 15.61 -13.07
CA ILE A 32 13.23 14.97 -13.50
C ILE A 32 13.20 15.02 -15.03
N PRO A 33 13.20 13.87 -15.73
CA PRO A 33 13.04 13.85 -17.19
C PRO A 33 11.78 14.59 -17.61
N GLY A 34 11.94 15.57 -18.52
CA GLY A 34 10.83 16.39 -19.04
C GLY A 34 10.63 17.75 -18.35
N VAL A 35 11.37 18.08 -17.28
CA VAL A 35 11.36 19.42 -16.67
C VAL A 35 12.54 20.23 -17.25
N THR A 36 12.23 21.24 -18.04
CA THR A 36 13.22 22.09 -18.74
C THR A 36 13.64 23.33 -17.95
N GLU A 37 12.92 23.68 -16.91
CA GLU A 37 13.17 24.86 -16.06
C GLU A 37 13.68 24.45 -14.69
N PRO A 38 14.70 25.12 -14.12
CA PRO A 38 15.14 24.85 -12.76
C PRO A 38 14.04 25.20 -11.76
N LEU A 39 13.76 24.27 -10.84
CA LEU A 39 12.82 24.50 -9.75
C LEU A 39 13.33 25.63 -8.86
N THR A 40 12.53 26.66 -8.64
CA THR A 40 12.84 27.76 -7.73
C THR A 40 12.45 27.39 -6.28
N GLU A 41 13.00 28.10 -5.27
CA GLU A 41 12.62 27.89 -3.86
C GLU A 41 11.10 27.97 -3.62
N ASN A 42 10.37 28.73 -4.45
CA ASN A 42 8.91 28.84 -4.39
C ASN A 42 8.18 27.66 -5.03
N ASP A 43 8.89 26.83 -5.81
CA ASP A 43 8.33 25.68 -6.52
C ASP A 43 8.40 24.39 -5.69
N ILE A 44 9.13 24.40 -4.57
CA ILE A 44 9.12 23.31 -3.60
C ILE A 44 8.38 23.83 -2.35
N PRO A 45 7.05 23.69 -2.26
CA PRO A 45 6.47 23.70 -0.93
C PRO A 45 7.08 22.49 -0.24
N LEU A 46 8.03 22.71 0.69
CA LEU A 46 8.24 21.72 1.73
C LEU A 46 6.83 21.39 2.23
N PRO A 47 6.42 20.10 2.26
CA PRO A 47 5.16 19.77 2.88
C PRO A 47 5.18 20.48 4.22
N ILE A 48 4.19 21.33 4.49
CA ILE A 48 4.10 22.00 5.77
C ILE A 48 3.92 20.86 6.75
N LEU A 49 5.02 20.49 7.42
CA LEU A 49 5.01 19.45 8.44
C LEU A 49 4.03 19.94 9.49
N GLN A 50 2.84 19.41 9.46
CA GLN A 50 1.85 19.71 10.47
C GLN A 50 2.30 19.02 11.75
N LEU A 51 2.38 19.76 12.84
CA LEU A 51 2.55 19.12 14.14
C LEU A 51 1.35 18.20 14.37
N PRO A 52 1.58 16.98 14.86
CA PRO A 52 0.48 16.07 15.14
C PRO A 52 -0.45 16.71 16.18
N THR A 53 -1.72 16.85 15.83
CA THR A 53 -2.76 17.22 16.78
C THR A 53 -3.25 15.96 17.47
N PRO A 54 -3.47 15.95 18.80
CA PRO A 54 -4.08 14.80 19.45
C PRO A 54 -5.40 14.46 18.77
N PRO A 55 -5.65 13.18 18.45
CA PRO A 55 -6.92 12.78 17.87
C PRO A 55 -8.06 12.96 18.86
N LEU A 56 -9.28 13.06 18.36
CA LEU A 56 -10.48 13.02 19.17
C LEU A 56 -10.62 11.66 19.84
N GLU A 57 -11.23 11.64 21.03
CA GLU A 57 -11.56 10.38 21.71
C GLU A 57 -12.53 9.55 20.88
N SER A 58 -12.28 8.26 20.86
CA SER A 58 -13.10 7.33 20.08
C SER A 58 -14.49 7.17 20.68
N PRO A 59 -15.55 7.18 19.86
CA PRO A 59 -16.89 6.89 20.33
C PRO A 59 -16.97 5.49 20.97
N PRO A 60 -17.85 5.30 21.96
CA PRO A 60 -18.03 3.98 22.57
C PRO A 60 -18.52 2.98 21.52
N PHE A 61 -18.00 1.77 21.59
CA PHE A 61 -18.36 0.64 20.75
C PHE A 61 -18.77 -0.55 21.62
N THR A 62 -19.81 -1.27 21.22
CA THR A 62 -20.23 -2.51 21.86
C THR A 62 -19.81 -3.70 21.01
N PRO A 63 -18.86 -4.52 21.45
CA PRO A 63 -18.41 -5.68 20.70
C PRO A 63 -19.53 -6.69 20.47
N SER A 64 -19.49 -7.36 19.32
CA SER A 64 -20.32 -8.54 19.06
C SER A 64 -19.66 -9.78 19.68
N ASN A 65 -20.48 -10.67 20.22
CA ASN A 65 -20.00 -11.93 20.82
C ASN A 65 -20.07 -13.13 19.84
N ILE A 66 -20.45 -12.90 18.57
CA ILE A 66 -20.44 -13.96 17.58
C ILE A 66 -19.00 -14.35 17.22
N LYS A 67 -18.82 -15.61 16.84
CA LYS A 67 -17.54 -16.15 16.38
C LYS A 67 -17.71 -16.75 14.98
N PRO A 68 -17.69 -15.93 13.95
CA PRO A 68 -17.78 -16.40 12.58
C PRO A 68 -16.52 -17.19 12.18
N LYS A 69 -16.65 -18.05 11.20
CA LYS A 69 -15.53 -18.80 10.62
C LYS A 69 -14.71 -17.96 9.67
N LYS A 70 -15.32 -16.96 9.02
CA LYS A 70 -14.65 -16.06 8.09
C LYS A 70 -14.72 -14.63 8.61
N ILE A 71 -13.56 -14.00 8.74
CA ILE A 71 -13.47 -12.61 9.20
C ILE A 71 -12.63 -11.77 8.25
N GLY A 72 -12.97 -10.48 8.15
CA GLY A 72 -12.19 -9.50 7.42
C GLY A 72 -11.65 -8.43 8.37
N TYR A 73 -10.36 -8.15 8.27
CA TYR A 73 -9.72 -7.00 8.91
C TYR A 73 -9.57 -5.89 7.90
N PHE A 74 -10.16 -4.73 8.18
CA PHE A 74 -10.12 -3.57 7.31
C PHE A 74 -9.29 -2.47 7.95
N TRP A 75 -8.21 -2.06 7.30
CA TRP A 75 -7.39 -0.94 7.72
C TRP A 75 -8.02 0.36 7.23
N THR A 76 -8.47 1.22 8.15
CA THR A 76 -9.50 2.20 7.89
C THR A 76 -9.12 3.57 8.44
N ALA A 77 -9.28 4.61 7.61
CA ALA A 77 -9.21 6.00 8.04
C ALA A 77 -10.56 6.44 8.65
N SER A 78 -10.51 7.27 9.70
CA SER A 78 -11.69 8.02 10.12
C SER A 78 -12.11 9.01 9.04
N GLY A 79 -13.41 9.19 8.84
CA GLY A 79 -13.95 10.03 7.77
C GLY A 79 -13.59 11.49 7.90
N ASP A 80 -13.50 12.00 9.13
CA ASP A 80 -13.19 13.41 9.45
C ASP A 80 -11.69 13.71 9.60
N ASN A 81 -10.81 12.68 9.56
CA ASN A 81 -9.38 12.79 9.80
C ASN A 81 -8.99 13.38 11.17
N HIS A 82 -9.93 13.43 12.11
CA HIS A 82 -9.75 13.94 13.47
C HIS A 82 -9.88 12.85 14.53
N HIS A 83 -10.83 11.91 14.37
CA HIS A 83 -10.85 10.70 15.17
C HIS A 83 -9.69 9.78 14.78
N LYS A 84 -9.31 8.88 15.70
CA LYS A 84 -8.26 7.88 15.47
C LYS A 84 -8.56 7.04 14.24
N ASP A 85 -7.54 6.74 13.45
CA ASP A 85 -7.60 5.69 12.44
C ASP A 85 -7.63 4.34 13.15
N PHE A 86 -8.16 3.30 12.51
CA PHE A 86 -8.46 2.05 13.21
C PHE A 86 -8.47 0.82 12.30
N LEU A 87 -8.28 -0.35 12.91
CA LEU A 87 -8.54 -1.65 12.32
C LEU A 87 -9.97 -2.06 12.68
N ALA A 88 -10.82 -2.29 11.67
CA ALA A 88 -12.17 -2.83 11.87
C ALA A 88 -12.19 -4.31 11.56
N THR A 89 -12.83 -5.12 12.44
CA THR A 89 -12.99 -6.56 12.26
C THR A 89 -14.45 -6.88 11.99
N TYR A 90 -14.74 -7.52 10.88
CA TYR A 90 -16.09 -7.87 10.44
C TYR A 90 -16.27 -9.36 10.22
N SER A 91 -17.49 -9.86 10.44
CA SER A 91 -17.91 -11.16 9.96
C SER A 91 -18.11 -11.14 8.44
N LEU A 92 -17.57 -12.16 7.77
CA LEU A 92 -17.77 -12.42 6.34
C LEU A 92 -18.52 -13.75 6.09
N ASP A 93 -19.00 -14.43 7.13
CA ASP A 93 -19.89 -15.60 7.01
C ASP A 93 -21.25 -15.18 6.46
N ASP A 94 -21.88 -16.00 5.65
CA ASP A 94 -23.15 -15.69 4.99
C ASP A 94 -24.26 -15.29 5.96
N ASP A 95 -24.40 -16.03 7.08
CA ASP A 95 -25.46 -15.80 8.07
C ASP A 95 -25.25 -14.53 8.91
N THR A 96 -24.03 -14.06 9.01
CA THR A 96 -23.64 -12.93 9.88
C THR A 96 -22.87 -11.84 9.14
N PHE A 97 -22.91 -11.86 7.81
CA PHE A 97 -22.19 -10.94 6.95
C PHE A 97 -22.42 -9.47 7.35
N GLY A 98 -21.34 -8.71 7.40
CA GLY A 98 -21.36 -7.29 7.72
C GLY A 98 -21.56 -6.98 9.21
N THR A 99 -21.56 -8.00 10.10
CA THR A 99 -21.56 -7.74 11.54
C THR A 99 -20.18 -7.23 11.99
N LEU A 100 -20.13 -6.02 12.53
CA LEU A 100 -18.92 -5.46 13.14
C LEU A 100 -18.61 -6.18 14.46
N LEU A 101 -17.45 -6.82 14.53
CA LEU A 101 -17.02 -7.61 15.69
C LEU A 101 -16.21 -6.78 16.68
N TRP A 102 -15.24 -6.00 16.15
CA TRP A 102 -14.27 -5.27 16.95
C TRP A 102 -13.73 -4.05 16.23
N ILE A 103 -13.28 -3.07 17.01
CA ILE A 103 -12.53 -1.88 16.55
C ILE A 103 -11.24 -1.79 17.37
N THR A 104 -10.11 -1.65 16.69
CA THR A 104 -8.81 -1.41 17.31
C THR A 104 -8.26 -0.06 16.84
N ASP A 105 -8.36 0.94 17.69
CA ASP A 105 -7.84 2.27 17.40
C ASP A 105 -6.30 2.32 17.46
N VAL A 106 -5.69 3.12 16.59
CA VAL A 106 -4.29 3.51 16.70
C VAL A 106 -4.17 4.89 17.39
N PRO A 107 -3.00 5.25 17.95
CA PRO A 107 -2.86 6.49 18.75
C PRO A 107 -2.88 7.78 17.94
N SER A 108 -3.09 7.72 16.64
CA SER A 108 -3.00 8.86 15.71
C SER A 108 -4.16 8.91 14.72
N SER A 109 -4.30 10.02 14.00
CA SER A 109 -5.35 10.25 13.01
C SER A 109 -4.79 10.79 11.69
N GLY A 110 -5.52 10.58 10.61
CA GLY A 110 -5.17 11.12 9.29
C GLY A 110 -3.86 10.56 8.75
N ASN A 111 -3.54 9.30 9.09
CA ASN A 111 -2.40 8.57 8.56
C ASN A 111 -2.60 8.20 7.09
N SER A 112 -3.83 8.28 6.59
CA SER A 112 -4.24 7.68 5.32
C SER A 112 -3.88 6.20 5.31
N PRO A 113 -4.58 5.35 6.11
CA PRO A 113 -4.45 3.90 6.07
C PRO A 113 -4.29 3.40 4.65
N HIS A 114 -3.31 2.52 4.43
CA HIS A 114 -2.98 2.00 3.12
C HIS A 114 -2.94 0.48 3.15
N HIS A 115 -1.86 -0.19 2.75
CA HIS A 115 -1.84 -1.64 2.72
C HIS A 115 -1.80 -2.27 4.12
N LEU A 116 -2.36 -3.47 4.22
CA LEU A 116 -2.39 -4.32 5.40
C LEU A 116 -1.79 -5.67 5.04
N GLY A 117 -0.91 -6.20 5.88
CA GLY A 117 -0.27 -7.50 5.66
C GLY A 117 -0.26 -8.35 6.93
N PRO A 118 -0.54 -9.67 6.86
CA PRO A 118 -0.39 -10.59 7.97
C PRO A 118 1.06 -11.05 8.11
N SER A 119 1.50 -11.34 9.36
CA SER A 119 2.74 -12.07 9.61
C SER A 119 2.63 -13.51 9.11
N TYR A 120 3.77 -14.17 8.95
CA TYR A 120 3.82 -15.54 8.43
C TYR A 120 3.04 -16.56 9.30
N ASP A 121 2.90 -16.29 10.58
CA ASP A 121 2.12 -17.10 11.52
C ASP A 121 0.68 -16.57 11.76
N GLY A 122 0.28 -15.51 11.08
CA GLY A 122 -1.04 -14.89 11.19
C GLY A 122 -1.33 -14.20 12.54
N LYS A 123 -0.35 -14.13 13.45
CA LYS A 123 -0.56 -13.58 14.81
C LYS A 123 -0.30 -12.09 14.93
N THR A 124 0.16 -11.47 13.87
CA THR A 124 0.36 -10.02 13.79
C THR A 124 -0.11 -9.52 12.44
N LEU A 125 -0.81 -8.39 12.44
CA LEU A 125 -1.03 -7.60 11.22
C LEU A 125 -0.17 -6.35 11.27
N ILE A 126 0.29 -5.91 10.12
CA ILE A 126 0.91 -4.60 9.95
C ILE A 126 0.11 -3.77 8.95
N GLY A 127 -0.24 -2.54 9.34
CA GLY A 127 -0.90 -1.55 8.48
C GLY A 127 0.03 -0.39 8.15
N GLY A 128 0.06 0.03 6.89
CA GLY A 128 0.80 1.20 6.43
C GLY A 128 0.02 2.50 6.60
N GLY A 129 0.70 3.59 6.89
CA GLY A 129 0.14 4.94 6.90
C GLY A 129 0.76 5.78 5.78
N LEU A 130 0.08 5.90 4.63
CA LEU A 130 0.62 6.52 3.41
C LEU A 130 1.04 7.98 3.61
N LEU A 131 0.19 8.77 4.27
CA LEU A 131 0.41 10.21 4.47
C LEU A 131 0.92 10.56 5.88
N SER A 132 1.30 9.57 6.69
CA SER A 132 1.81 9.79 8.05
C SER A 132 3.03 10.72 8.07
N LEU A 133 3.87 10.69 7.02
CA LEU A 133 4.99 11.62 6.85
C LEU A 133 4.57 13.08 6.97
N LEU A 134 3.46 13.47 6.37
CA LEU A 134 2.98 14.86 6.36
C LEU A 134 2.65 15.37 7.76
N LYS A 135 2.39 14.46 8.69
CA LYS A 135 2.08 14.76 10.10
C LYS A 135 3.21 14.37 11.06
N THR A 136 4.39 14.01 10.57
CA THR A 136 5.52 13.53 11.39
C THR A 136 5.17 12.35 12.30
N GLN A 137 4.22 11.53 11.87
CA GLN A 137 3.74 10.34 12.60
C GLN A 137 4.48 9.07 12.17
N ASP A 138 4.30 8.00 12.94
CA ASP A 138 4.76 6.67 12.55
C ASP A 138 4.03 6.19 11.30
N THR A 139 4.72 5.40 10.49
CA THR A 139 4.26 4.97 9.16
C THR A 139 3.82 3.52 9.12
N ALA A 140 4.18 2.73 10.14
CA ALA A 140 3.82 1.33 10.27
C ALA A 140 3.17 1.06 11.63
N PHE A 141 2.03 0.38 11.63
CA PHE A 141 1.19 0.10 12.79
C PHE A 141 1.00 -1.41 12.93
N TYR A 142 1.30 -1.96 14.09
CA TYR A 142 1.28 -3.40 14.35
C TYR A 142 0.15 -3.77 15.30
N PHE A 143 -0.60 -4.82 14.93
CA PHE A 143 -1.74 -5.32 15.68
C PHE A 143 -1.51 -6.78 16.06
N ASP A 144 -1.77 -7.13 17.31
CA ASP A 144 -1.76 -8.52 17.79
C ASP A 144 -3.11 -9.17 17.44
N THR A 145 -3.08 -10.24 16.66
CA THR A 145 -4.23 -11.03 16.20
C THR A 145 -4.28 -12.41 16.84
N THR A 146 -3.57 -12.64 17.94
CA THR A 146 -3.62 -13.91 18.70
C THR A 146 -5.06 -14.23 19.11
N ASN A 147 -5.86 -13.23 19.49
CA ASN A 147 -7.31 -13.34 19.49
C ASN A 147 -7.88 -12.76 18.18
N PRO A 148 -8.25 -13.59 17.21
CA PRO A 148 -8.64 -13.09 15.89
C PRO A 148 -9.91 -12.26 15.90
N TYR A 149 -10.79 -12.45 16.90
CA TYR A 149 -12.04 -11.69 16.99
C TYR A 149 -11.87 -10.32 17.66
N GLN A 150 -10.78 -10.11 18.38
CA GLN A 150 -10.51 -8.89 19.16
C GLN A 150 -9.02 -8.54 19.08
N PRO A 151 -8.52 -8.15 17.90
CA PRO A 151 -7.13 -7.72 17.75
C PRO A 151 -6.84 -6.50 18.63
N THR A 152 -5.59 -6.37 19.06
CA THR A 152 -5.15 -5.25 19.89
C THR A 152 -4.00 -4.49 19.22
N PHE A 153 -3.95 -3.18 19.41
CA PHE A 153 -2.81 -2.38 18.96
C PHE A 153 -1.57 -2.72 19.77
N LYS A 154 -0.47 -3.04 19.09
CA LYS A 154 0.77 -3.50 19.70
C LYS A 154 1.83 -2.40 19.78
N LYS A 155 2.16 -1.80 18.66
CA LYS A 155 3.13 -0.69 18.54
C LYS A 155 3.05 -0.04 17.18
N SER A 156 3.74 1.08 17.03
CA SER A 156 4.03 1.70 15.75
C SER A 156 5.51 2.09 15.64
N ASN A 157 5.98 2.26 14.42
CA ASN A 157 7.32 2.79 14.12
C ASN A 157 7.38 3.43 12.74
N ARG A 158 8.57 3.92 12.38
CA ARG A 158 8.86 4.47 11.05
C ARG A 158 10.27 4.09 10.60
N ALA A 159 10.47 4.04 9.30
CA ALA A 159 11.79 4.05 8.70
C ALA A 159 12.40 5.46 8.78
N LEU A 160 13.73 5.56 8.81
CA LEU A 160 14.42 6.85 8.96
C LEU A 160 14.73 7.52 7.61
N LEU A 161 15.02 6.70 6.59
CA LEU A 161 15.43 7.16 5.26
C LEU A 161 14.28 7.13 4.25
N SER A 162 13.15 6.53 4.62
CA SER A 162 12.03 6.21 3.73
C SER A 162 10.71 6.69 4.28
N SER A 163 9.75 6.91 3.39
CA SER A 163 8.39 7.30 3.73
C SER A 163 7.42 6.79 2.67
N ILE A 164 6.11 6.86 2.97
CA ILE A 164 5.04 6.46 2.07
C ILE A 164 5.05 4.95 1.88
N VAL A 165 4.57 4.28 2.93
CA VAL A 165 4.45 2.82 3.02
C VAL A 165 3.47 2.30 1.99
N ASP A 166 3.86 1.23 1.35
CA ASP A 166 3.03 0.56 0.36
C ASP A 166 2.89 -0.94 0.64
N GLU A 167 3.36 -1.80 -0.24
CA GLU A 167 3.13 -3.24 -0.17
C GLU A 167 3.96 -3.91 0.93
N ILE A 168 3.39 -4.95 1.53
CA ILE A 168 3.91 -5.63 2.71
C ILE A 168 3.95 -7.13 2.46
N ARG A 169 5.08 -7.78 2.76
CA ARG A 169 5.23 -9.24 2.69
C ARG A 169 5.91 -9.77 3.95
N ALA A 170 5.29 -10.78 4.56
CA ALA A 170 5.85 -11.44 5.74
C ALA A 170 7.10 -12.25 5.38
N LYS A 171 8.05 -12.30 6.32
CA LYS A 171 9.22 -13.15 6.26
C LYS A 171 8.97 -14.45 7.03
N PRO A 172 9.37 -15.62 6.53
CA PRO A 172 9.20 -16.90 7.22
C PRO A 172 9.92 -16.97 8.58
N ASP A 173 11.02 -16.24 8.73
CA ASP A 173 11.81 -16.13 9.97
C ASP A 173 11.32 -15.02 10.92
N GLY A 174 10.20 -14.40 10.60
CA GLY A 174 9.59 -13.28 11.32
C GLY A 174 9.95 -11.92 10.76
N GLY A 175 9.09 -10.93 11.04
CA GLY A 175 9.18 -9.59 10.47
C GLY A 175 8.64 -9.51 9.04
N PHE A 176 9.02 -8.43 8.35
CA PHE A 176 8.43 -8.07 7.06
C PHE A 176 9.45 -7.47 6.09
N PHE A 177 9.18 -7.64 4.80
CA PHE A 177 9.62 -6.75 3.74
C PHE A 177 8.49 -5.76 3.43
N ILE A 178 8.85 -4.49 3.28
CA ILE A 178 7.89 -3.40 3.07
C ILE A 178 8.45 -2.46 2.01
N THR A 179 7.67 -2.16 0.98
CA THR A 179 8.04 -1.11 0.03
C THR A 179 7.67 0.26 0.58
N TYR A 180 8.56 1.21 0.38
CA TYR A 180 8.38 2.62 0.69
C TYR A 180 8.67 3.43 -0.56
N MET A 181 7.64 4.02 -1.16
CA MET A 181 7.77 4.74 -2.42
C MET A 181 8.65 5.98 -2.34
N GLY A 182 8.74 6.61 -1.19
CA GLY A 182 9.43 7.88 -1.01
C GLY A 182 10.66 7.79 -0.12
N SER A 183 11.60 8.72 -0.34
CA SER A 183 12.65 9.04 0.62
C SER A 183 12.06 9.67 1.89
N ALA A 184 12.88 9.94 2.91
CA ALA A 184 12.46 10.62 4.14
C ALA A 184 11.71 11.94 3.92
N VAL A 185 11.81 12.55 2.74
CA VAL A 185 11.12 13.79 2.36
C VAL A 185 10.09 13.61 1.24
N GLY A 186 9.73 12.36 0.90
CA GLY A 186 8.71 12.04 -0.10
C GLY A 186 9.17 12.13 -1.56
N THR A 187 10.47 12.29 -1.83
CA THR A 187 11.04 12.25 -3.18
C THR A 187 11.47 10.82 -3.56
N SER A 188 11.95 10.60 -4.77
CA SER A 188 12.79 9.43 -5.08
C SER A 188 14.20 9.67 -4.49
N PRO A 189 14.93 8.64 -4.06
CA PRO A 189 14.58 7.24 -4.08
C PRO A 189 13.77 6.81 -2.85
N GLY A 190 12.85 5.86 -3.06
CA GLY A 190 12.26 5.07 -2.00
C GLY A 190 13.18 3.94 -1.53
N ARG A 191 12.63 2.96 -0.83
CA ARG A 191 13.38 1.82 -0.27
C ARG A 191 12.53 0.55 -0.20
N LEU A 192 13.23 -0.59 -0.20
CA LEU A 192 12.71 -1.83 0.36
C LEU A 192 13.16 -1.87 1.82
N VAL A 193 12.22 -1.79 2.75
CA VAL A 193 12.49 -1.80 4.20
C VAL A 193 12.35 -3.21 4.73
N GLU A 194 13.26 -3.61 5.61
CA GLU A 194 13.25 -4.91 6.27
C GLU A 194 13.12 -4.74 7.79
N THR A 195 12.22 -5.53 8.40
CA THR A 195 12.07 -5.58 9.85
C THR A 195 12.51 -6.94 10.40
N ASP A 196 12.90 -6.96 11.68
CA ASP A 196 13.13 -8.18 12.45
C ASP A 196 11.83 -8.79 12.98
N ALA A 197 11.92 -9.93 13.70
CA ALA A 197 10.78 -10.62 14.30
C ALA A 197 10.09 -9.81 15.42
N ASP A 198 10.79 -8.82 16.00
CA ASP A 198 10.24 -7.88 16.99
C ASP A 198 9.70 -6.61 16.32
N PHE A 199 9.66 -6.62 14.98
CA PHE A 199 9.15 -5.53 14.12
C PHE A 199 9.96 -4.23 14.24
N ASN A 200 11.25 -4.30 14.55
CA ASN A 200 12.15 -3.16 14.45
C ASN A 200 12.66 -3.06 13.01
N VAL A 201 12.76 -1.85 12.47
CA VAL A 201 13.43 -1.63 11.19
C VAL A 201 14.91 -1.93 11.35
N ILE A 202 15.42 -2.92 10.59
CA ILE A 202 16.81 -3.35 10.63
C ILE A 202 17.60 -2.87 9.42
N HIS A 203 16.95 -2.76 8.25
CA HIS A 203 17.57 -2.28 7.01
C HIS A 203 16.59 -1.49 6.15
N GLU A 204 17.14 -0.58 5.35
CA GLU A 204 16.45 0.19 4.32
C GLU A 204 17.24 0.07 3.02
N TRP A 205 16.90 -0.92 2.19
CA TRP A 205 17.62 -1.32 0.98
C TRP A 205 17.31 -0.45 -0.25
N PRO A 206 18.26 -0.16 -1.13
CA PRO A 206 19.68 -0.46 -0.98
C PRO A 206 20.32 0.42 0.10
N GLU A 207 21.23 -0.13 0.89
CA GLU A 207 21.97 0.62 1.92
C GLU A 207 22.90 1.67 1.30
N ASP A 208 23.63 1.24 0.29
CA ASP A 208 24.47 2.13 -0.50
C ASP A 208 23.69 2.59 -1.73
N VAL A 209 23.21 3.81 -1.65
CA VAL A 209 22.72 4.54 -2.81
C VAL A 209 23.89 5.06 -3.67
N GLY A 210 24.91 4.22 -3.81
CA GLY A 210 26.19 4.46 -4.46
C GLY A 210 26.10 5.22 -5.75
N GLY A 211 26.56 6.46 -5.70
CA GLY A 211 26.30 7.42 -6.71
C GLY A 211 24.87 7.97 -6.59
N LEU A 212 24.66 8.89 -5.64
CA LEU A 212 23.42 9.68 -5.49
C LEU A 212 22.88 10.19 -6.83
N LEU A 213 23.74 10.39 -7.82
CA LEU A 213 23.39 10.78 -9.19
C LEU A 213 22.65 9.68 -9.96
N ASN A 214 22.96 8.39 -9.78
CA ASN A 214 22.27 7.32 -10.49
C ASN A 214 20.85 7.13 -9.97
N ILE A 215 20.63 7.36 -8.69
CA ILE A 215 19.31 7.25 -8.06
C ILE A 215 18.43 8.44 -8.40
N LEU A 216 19.02 9.61 -8.61
CA LEU A 216 18.28 10.78 -9.06
C LEU A 216 17.91 10.68 -10.53
N THR A 217 18.64 9.91 -11.34
CA THR A 217 18.34 9.65 -12.75
C THR A 217 17.52 8.38 -12.98
N GLU A 218 17.64 7.39 -12.08
CA GLU A 218 16.82 6.18 -12.10
C GLU A 218 15.72 6.33 -11.06
N GLN A 219 14.52 6.62 -11.50
CA GLN A 219 13.35 6.62 -10.64
C GLN A 219 13.28 5.30 -9.85
N PHE A 220 13.37 5.37 -8.54
CA PHE A 220 13.18 4.26 -7.63
C PHE A 220 12.09 4.61 -6.62
N SER A 221 10.87 4.18 -6.92
CA SER A 221 9.68 4.45 -6.14
C SER A 221 8.90 3.14 -5.98
N PRO A 222 9.44 2.18 -5.19
CA PRO A 222 8.91 0.84 -5.09
C PRO A 222 7.53 0.85 -4.44
N HIS A 223 6.54 0.33 -5.18
CA HIS A 223 5.15 0.18 -4.77
C HIS A 223 4.83 -1.30 -4.58
N GLY A 224 4.60 -2.06 -5.65
CA GLY A 224 4.32 -3.48 -5.56
C GLY A 224 5.52 -4.29 -5.09
N LEU A 225 5.24 -5.41 -4.41
CA LEU A 225 6.21 -6.31 -3.82
C LEU A 225 5.76 -7.76 -3.93
N ALA A 226 6.55 -8.60 -4.57
CA ALA A 226 6.36 -10.04 -4.60
C ALA A 226 7.64 -10.75 -4.19
N VAL A 227 7.53 -11.81 -3.39
CA VAL A 227 8.66 -12.60 -2.89
C VAL A 227 8.44 -14.06 -3.23
N ASP A 228 9.40 -14.67 -3.92
CA ASP A 228 9.49 -16.11 -4.13
C ASP A 228 10.60 -16.66 -3.22
N TYR A 229 10.21 -17.22 -2.09
CA TYR A 229 11.13 -17.77 -1.10
C TYR A 229 11.81 -19.05 -1.56
N GLU A 230 11.16 -19.84 -2.45
CA GLU A 230 11.73 -21.06 -3.00
C GLU A 230 12.85 -20.74 -4.00
N LYS A 231 12.59 -19.79 -4.89
CA LYS A 231 13.55 -19.34 -5.92
C LYS A 231 14.49 -18.25 -5.44
N LYS A 232 14.29 -17.76 -4.20
CA LYS A 232 15.11 -16.74 -3.55
C LYS A 232 15.21 -15.43 -4.33
N VAL A 233 14.09 -14.94 -4.80
CA VAL A 233 14.01 -13.66 -5.51
C VAL A 233 12.89 -12.77 -4.96
N ILE A 234 13.12 -11.46 -5.09
CA ILE A 234 12.13 -10.41 -4.83
C ILE A 234 11.90 -9.65 -6.13
N LEU A 235 10.66 -9.30 -6.41
CA LEU A 235 10.29 -8.31 -7.42
C LEU A 235 9.66 -7.11 -6.73
N THR A 236 10.16 -5.90 -7.06
CA THR A 236 9.50 -4.64 -6.72
C THR A 236 9.15 -3.89 -8.00
N SER A 237 8.02 -3.22 -8.02
CA SER A 237 7.60 -2.38 -9.15
C SER A 237 7.70 -0.91 -8.77
N ASP A 238 8.14 -0.05 -9.69
CA ASP A 238 8.26 1.38 -9.48
C ASP A 238 7.02 2.09 -10.03
N PHE A 239 6.32 2.87 -9.22
CA PHE A 239 5.04 3.47 -9.61
C PHE A 239 5.15 4.95 -9.94
N VAL A 240 5.27 5.80 -8.94
CA VAL A 240 5.26 7.25 -9.10
C VAL A 240 6.14 7.93 -8.06
N VAL A 241 6.80 9.02 -8.44
CA VAL A 241 7.51 9.86 -7.46
C VAL A 241 6.47 10.57 -6.58
N PRO A 242 6.39 10.27 -5.27
CA PRO A 242 5.29 10.74 -4.43
C PRO A 242 5.13 12.26 -4.41
N LEU A 243 6.22 13.00 -4.36
CA LEU A 243 6.17 14.46 -4.35
C LEU A 243 5.51 15.03 -5.61
N SER A 244 5.59 14.33 -6.75
CA SER A 244 4.96 14.79 -7.99
C SER A 244 3.44 14.80 -7.94
N ILE A 245 2.83 13.95 -7.14
CA ILE A 245 1.37 13.92 -6.94
C ILE A 245 0.89 15.01 -5.98
N LEU A 246 1.77 15.55 -5.15
CA LEU A 246 1.48 16.69 -4.26
C LEU A 246 1.68 18.04 -4.94
N LYS A 247 2.23 18.08 -6.17
CA LYS A 247 2.47 19.29 -6.95
C LYS A 247 1.66 19.30 -8.24
N PRO A 248 0.50 19.99 -8.27
CA PRO A 248 -0.35 20.07 -9.47
C PRO A 248 0.35 20.57 -10.72
N SER A 249 1.35 21.45 -10.58
CA SER A 249 2.08 22.04 -11.71
C SER A 249 3.02 21.09 -12.43
N LEU A 250 3.45 19.99 -11.79
CA LEU A 250 4.39 19.04 -12.40
C LEU A 250 3.69 17.88 -13.09
N GLY A 251 2.44 17.56 -12.69
CA GLY A 251 1.80 16.31 -13.06
C GLY A 251 2.50 15.09 -12.40
N PRO A 252 1.91 13.90 -12.47
CA PRO A 252 2.49 12.70 -11.91
C PRO A 252 3.72 12.24 -12.71
N VAL A 253 4.87 12.14 -12.05
CA VAL A 253 6.10 11.58 -12.65
C VAL A 253 6.08 10.08 -12.40
N ARG A 254 5.66 9.33 -13.40
CA ARG A 254 5.47 7.88 -13.37
C ARG A 254 6.72 7.13 -13.82
N ALA A 255 7.01 6.02 -13.16
CA ALA A 255 8.11 5.12 -13.52
C ALA A 255 7.67 4.05 -14.52
N ASN A 256 8.64 3.35 -15.11
CA ASN A 256 8.41 2.28 -16.07
C ASN A 256 9.25 1.03 -15.79
N THR A 257 9.70 0.86 -14.56
CA THR A 257 10.66 -0.18 -14.18
C THR A 257 10.15 -1.10 -13.08
N LEU A 258 10.70 -2.32 -13.08
CA LEU A 258 10.69 -3.25 -11.96
C LEU A 258 12.12 -3.58 -11.59
N ARG A 259 12.35 -3.96 -10.33
CA ARG A 259 13.65 -4.43 -9.86
C ARG A 259 13.54 -5.89 -9.47
N LEU A 260 14.43 -6.69 -10.03
CA LEU A 260 14.68 -8.06 -9.61
C LEU A 260 15.82 -8.07 -8.60
N TRP A 261 15.56 -8.61 -7.41
CA TRP A 261 16.52 -8.68 -6.32
C TRP A 261 16.85 -10.12 -5.99
N ASP A 262 18.08 -10.34 -5.57
CA ASP A 262 18.48 -11.56 -4.87
C ASP A 262 18.00 -11.50 -3.41
N LEU A 263 17.22 -12.52 -2.98
CA LEU A 263 16.62 -12.54 -1.65
C LEU A 263 17.66 -12.71 -0.54
N ASP A 264 18.75 -13.45 -0.78
CA ASP A 264 19.75 -13.72 0.26
C ASP A 264 20.65 -12.49 0.50
N SER A 265 21.11 -11.85 -0.57
CA SER A 265 22.03 -10.71 -0.49
C SER A 265 21.35 -9.35 -0.45
N ARG A 266 20.06 -9.25 -0.75
CA ARG A 266 19.32 -7.98 -0.89
C ARG A 266 19.89 -7.05 -1.97
N THR A 267 20.57 -7.61 -2.97
CA THR A 267 21.13 -6.82 -4.08
C THR A 267 20.22 -6.85 -5.29
N ILE A 268 20.18 -5.76 -6.04
CA ILE A 268 19.43 -5.68 -7.30
C ILE A 268 20.22 -6.43 -8.36
N ILE A 269 19.66 -7.55 -8.85
CA ILE A 269 20.21 -8.36 -9.94
C ILE A 269 20.05 -7.63 -11.26
N SER A 270 18.84 -7.09 -11.51
CA SER A 270 18.56 -6.37 -12.75
C SER A 270 17.37 -5.41 -12.61
N THR A 271 17.35 -4.43 -13.51
CA THR A 271 16.21 -3.54 -13.74
C THR A 271 15.49 -3.99 -14.99
N ILE A 272 14.22 -4.30 -14.89
CA ILE A 272 13.34 -4.71 -16.00
C ILE A 272 12.54 -3.47 -16.40
N THR A 273 12.53 -3.14 -17.71
CA THR A 273 11.81 -1.96 -18.19
C THR A 273 10.61 -2.39 -19.02
N ILE A 274 9.46 -1.81 -18.71
CA ILE A 274 8.26 -1.88 -19.54
C ILE A 274 8.26 -0.61 -20.42
N PRO A 275 8.34 -0.73 -21.74
CA PRO A 275 8.35 0.44 -22.62
C PRO A 275 7.12 1.32 -22.38
N ASP A 276 7.34 2.62 -22.21
CA ASP A 276 6.30 3.62 -21.93
C ASP A 276 5.33 3.26 -20.79
N GLY A 277 5.80 2.49 -19.79
CA GLY A 277 4.97 1.80 -18.78
C GLY A 277 4.05 2.69 -17.95
N GLN A 278 4.35 3.99 -17.80
CA GLN A 278 3.48 4.99 -17.15
C GLN A 278 2.95 4.59 -15.77
N GLY A 279 3.86 4.11 -14.92
CA GLY A 279 3.58 3.67 -13.56
C GLY A 279 3.31 2.17 -13.48
N ILE A 280 4.27 1.43 -12.93
CA ILE A 280 4.10 0.00 -12.66
C ILE A 280 3.69 -0.13 -11.20
N GLN A 281 2.39 -0.33 -10.97
CA GLN A 281 1.87 -0.25 -9.62
C GLN A 281 2.00 -1.57 -8.87
N ASP A 282 1.46 -2.64 -9.41
CA ASP A 282 1.38 -3.92 -8.72
C ASP A 282 2.23 -4.98 -9.40
N VAL A 283 2.73 -5.95 -8.63
CA VAL A 283 3.43 -7.13 -9.12
C VAL A 283 3.14 -8.32 -8.22
N LYS A 284 2.73 -9.44 -8.82
CA LYS A 284 2.44 -10.69 -8.10
C LYS A 284 2.91 -11.90 -8.89
N PHE A 285 3.58 -12.84 -8.21
CA PHE A 285 3.90 -14.13 -8.82
C PHE A 285 2.61 -14.91 -9.10
N ILE A 286 2.55 -15.55 -10.27
CA ILE A 286 1.43 -16.43 -10.62
C ILE A 286 1.58 -17.74 -9.84
N PRO A 287 0.63 -18.09 -8.95
CA PRO A 287 0.73 -19.30 -8.15
C PRO A 287 0.91 -20.55 -9.02
N GLY A 288 1.84 -21.42 -8.63
CA GLY A 288 2.11 -22.68 -9.34
C GLY A 288 2.79 -22.55 -10.71
N ASN A 289 3.14 -21.35 -11.15
CA ASN A 289 3.84 -21.15 -12.43
C ASN A 289 5.27 -21.69 -12.36
N LYS A 290 5.62 -22.58 -13.29
CA LYS A 290 6.91 -23.31 -13.31
C LYS A 290 8.14 -22.41 -13.58
N GLU A 291 7.92 -21.27 -14.25
CA GLU A 291 8.97 -20.29 -14.54
C GLU A 291 9.02 -19.16 -13.50
N SER A 292 8.24 -19.27 -12.42
CA SER A 292 8.04 -18.19 -11.45
C SER A 292 7.66 -16.88 -12.15
N ALA A 293 6.82 -16.97 -13.17
CA ALA A 293 6.34 -15.77 -13.85
C ALA A 293 5.45 -14.95 -12.92
N ALA A 294 5.51 -13.64 -13.08
CA ALA A 294 4.68 -12.69 -12.34
C ALA A 294 3.87 -11.84 -13.29
N ILE A 295 2.70 -11.36 -12.85
CA ILE A 295 1.98 -10.29 -13.54
C ILE A 295 2.37 -8.95 -12.94
N ALA A 296 2.35 -7.90 -13.77
CA ALA A 296 2.54 -6.52 -13.35
C ALA A 296 1.58 -5.60 -14.08
N THR A 297 1.15 -4.52 -13.42
CA THR A 297 0.16 -3.57 -13.98
C THR A 297 0.82 -2.27 -14.41
N ALA A 298 0.74 -1.95 -15.71
CA ALA A 298 1.17 -0.68 -16.29
C ALA A 298 -0.04 0.28 -16.34
N VAL A 299 -0.15 1.12 -15.31
CA VAL A 299 -1.39 1.84 -14.96
C VAL A 299 -1.85 2.81 -16.04
N GLY A 300 -0.98 3.72 -16.47
CA GLY A 300 -1.37 4.72 -17.48
C GLY A 300 -1.63 4.14 -18.86
N LEU A 301 -1.11 2.93 -19.14
CA LEU A 301 -1.36 2.20 -20.38
C LEU A 301 -2.63 1.33 -20.31
N GLY A 302 -3.13 1.04 -19.10
CA GLY A 302 -4.23 0.08 -18.91
C GLY A 302 -3.85 -1.34 -19.34
N GLN A 303 -2.62 -1.77 -19.05
CA GLN A 303 -2.06 -3.03 -19.53
C GLN A 303 -1.60 -3.92 -18.39
N VAL A 304 -1.73 -5.22 -18.62
CA VAL A 304 -1.15 -6.29 -17.78
C VAL A 304 0.04 -6.88 -18.50
N TRP A 305 1.19 -6.91 -17.83
CA TRP A 305 2.43 -7.44 -18.36
C TRP A 305 2.82 -8.70 -17.59
N ILE A 306 3.43 -9.66 -18.30
CA ILE A 306 4.03 -10.84 -17.68
C ILE A 306 5.53 -10.64 -17.55
N ILE A 307 6.04 -10.94 -16.38
CA ILE A 307 7.44 -10.80 -16.01
C ILE A 307 8.03 -12.19 -15.80
N TYR A 308 9.07 -12.50 -16.54
CA TYR A 308 9.85 -13.74 -16.41
C TYR A 308 11.20 -13.44 -15.75
N PRO A 309 11.32 -13.59 -14.43
CA PRO A 309 12.52 -13.16 -13.70
C PRO A 309 13.78 -13.91 -14.08
N PHE A 310 13.67 -15.16 -14.58
CA PHE A 310 14.83 -16.01 -14.91
C PHE A 310 15.14 -16.08 -16.40
N ARG A 311 14.29 -15.56 -17.28
CA ARG A 311 14.61 -15.45 -18.70
C ARG A 311 15.62 -14.33 -18.93
N LYS A 312 16.42 -14.45 -20.01
CA LYS A 312 17.39 -13.42 -20.42
C LYS A 312 16.92 -12.77 -21.71
N ASP A 313 17.12 -11.46 -21.78
CA ASP A 313 16.88 -10.69 -23.00
C ASP A 313 17.96 -10.99 -24.09
N ALA A 314 17.84 -10.35 -25.25
CA ALA A 314 18.78 -10.52 -26.35
C ALA A 314 20.23 -10.08 -26.02
N ASN A 315 20.40 -9.27 -24.95
CA ASN A 315 21.70 -8.82 -24.47
C ASN A 315 22.26 -9.69 -23.34
N GLY A 316 21.53 -10.75 -22.97
CA GLY A 316 21.90 -11.65 -21.88
C GLY A 316 21.55 -11.12 -20.48
N LYS A 317 20.83 -10.00 -20.39
CA LYS A 317 20.35 -9.42 -19.12
C LYS A 317 19.18 -10.22 -18.59
N GLN A 318 19.21 -10.56 -17.31
CA GLN A 318 18.17 -11.32 -16.65
C GLN A 318 16.91 -10.47 -16.41
N GLY A 319 15.75 -11.10 -16.55
CA GLY A 319 14.43 -10.49 -16.38
C GLY A 319 13.87 -9.96 -17.70
N VAL A 320 12.75 -10.55 -18.14
CA VAL A 320 12.07 -10.21 -19.39
C VAL A 320 10.63 -9.84 -19.07
N ALA A 321 10.15 -8.75 -19.66
CA ALA A 321 8.75 -8.34 -19.61
C ALA A 321 8.12 -8.47 -21.00
N GLU A 322 6.94 -9.05 -21.07
CA GLU A 322 6.14 -9.20 -22.28
C GLU A 322 4.71 -8.71 -22.01
N LEU A 323 4.07 -8.10 -23.00
CA LEU A 323 2.67 -7.71 -22.87
C LEU A 323 1.80 -8.96 -22.78
N LEU A 324 1.07 -9.11 -21.68
CA LEU A 324 0.15 -10.22 -21.47
C LEU A 324 -1.25 -9.89 -22.00
N TYR A 325 -1.79 -8.73 -21.62
CA TYR A 325 -3.14 -8.34 -21.98
C TYR A 325 -3.32 -6.80 -21.99
N ASP A 326 -4.00 -6.26 -22.99
CA ASP A 326 -4.46 -4.85 -23.02
C ASP A 326 -5.91 -4.80 -22.52
N LEU A 327 -6.13 -4.15 -21.37
CA LEU A 327 -7.46 -4.05 -20.73
C LEU A 327 -8.41 -3.11 -21.48
N GLY A 328 -7.92 -2.47 -22.56
CA GLY A 328 -8.72 -1.64 -23.43
C GLY A 328 -8.84 -0.17 -23.00
N PRO A 329 -9.64 0.61 -23.73
CA PRO A 329 -9.71 2.06 -23.55
C PRO A 329 -10.17 2.49 -22.14
N ARG A 330 -11.08 1.75 -21.52
CA ARG A 330 -11.61 2.05 -20.18
C ARG A 330 -10.53 1.95 -19.09
N ALA A 331 -9.48 1.18 -19.32
CA ALA A 331 -8.39 0.99 -18.37
C ALA A 331 -7.24 1.99 -18.57
N ARG A 332 -7.31 2.90 -19.53
CA ARG A 332 -6.26 3.88 -19.78
C ARG A 332 -6.46 5.12 -18.93
N ASP A 333 -5.34 5.76 -18.59
CA ASP A 333 -5.32 7.00 -17.79
C ASP A 333 -6.02 6.89 -16.43
N VAL A 334 -6.20 5.66 -15.92
CA VAL A 334 -6.68 5.44 -14.55
C VAL A 334 -5.59 5.79 -13.52
N TRP A 335 -6.02 6.15 -12.30
CA TRP A 335 -5.05 6.46 -11.24
C TRP A 335 -4.38 5.22 -10.66
N ALA A 336 -5.09 4.11 -10.60
CA ALA A 336 -4.57 2.87 -10.03
C ALA A 336 -5.15 1.65 -10.75
N ILE A 337 -4.35 0.60 -10.86
CA ILE A 337 -4.75 -0.76 -11.21
C ILE A 337 -4.11 -1.70 -10.20
N TYR A 338 -4.88 -2.15 -9.23
CA TYR A 338 -4.44 -3.17 -8.29
C TYR A 338 -4.94 -4.54 -8.72
N SER A 339 -4.30 -5.61 -8.26
CA SER A 339 -4.66 -6.96 -8.71
C SER A 339 -4.67 -7.97 -7.58
N ASP A 340 -5.40 -9.08 -7.75
CA ASP A 340 -5.19 -10.32 -7.02
C ASP A 340 -5.49 -11.52 -7.90
N LEU A 341 -4.94 -12.70 -7.51
CA LEU A 341 -5.02 -13.93 -8.28
C LEU A 341 -5.63 -15.04 -7.43
N THR A 342 -6.31 -15.98 -8.09
CA THR A 342 -6.71 -17.21 -7.42
C THR A 342 -5.49 -18.08 -7.09
N ALA A 343 -5.58 -18.86 -6.00
CA ALA A 343 -4.49 -19.70 -5.52
C ALA A 343 -4.05 -20.80 -6.50
N ASP A 344 -4.93 -21.18 -7.44
CA ASP A 344 -4.62 -22.13 -8.52
C ASP A 344 -3.98 -21.46 -9.75
N GLY A 345 -3.83 -20.12 -9.72
CA GLY A 345 -3.23 -19.34 -10.80
C GLY A 345 -4.05 -19.27 -12.08
N LYS A 346 -5.36 -19.57 -12.03
CA LYS A 346 -6.22 -19.57 -13.24
C LYS A 346 -6.84 -18.21 -13.53
N TYR A 347 -7.23 -17.49 -12.50
CA TYR A 347 -7.94 -16.22 -12.66
C TYR A 347 -7.17 -15.07 -12.03
N ALA A 348 -7.23 -13.92 -12.65
CA ALA A 348 -6.68 -12.67 -12.16
C ALA A 348 -7.72 -11.55 -12.25
N TYR A 349 -7.85 -10.76 -11.20
CA TYR A 349 -8.81 -9.68 -11.07
C TYR A 349 -8.08 -8.35 -10.92
N PHE A 350 -8.61 -7.29 -11.55
CA PHE A 350 -7.97 -5.97 -11.62
C PHE A 350 -8.97 -4.88 -11.33
N THR A 351 -8.67 -4.00 -10.38
CA THR A 351 -9.46 -2.79 -10.13
C THR A 351 -9.02 -1.67 -11.07
N LEU A 352 -9.97 -1.00 -11.70
CA LEU A 352 -9.73 0.16 -12.56
C LEU A 352 -10.32 1.39 -11.87
N THR A 353 -9.55 2.02 -10.98
CA THR A 353 -10.06 2.94 -9.97
C THR A 353 -10.92 4.07 -10.52
N THR A 354 -10.42 4.87 -11.47
CA THR A 354 -11.19 6.01 -12.00
C THR A 354 -12.21 5.64 -13.07
N SER A 355 -12.20 4.39 -13.53
CA SER A 355 -13.18 3.86 -14.49
C SER A 355 -14.35 3.15 -13.82
N ASN A 356 -14.37 3.04 -12.48
CA ASN A 356 -15.42 2.36 -11.74
C ASN A 356 -15.69 0.94 -12.25
N HIS A 357 -14.61 0.16 -12.45
CA HIS A 357 -14.70 -1.15 -13.08
C HIS A 357 -13.74 -2.15 -12.47
N ILE A 358 -14.12 -3.42 -12.47
CA ILE A 358 -13.28 -4.55 -12.07
C ILE A 358 -13.18 -5.48 -13.26
N ALA A 359 -11.96 -5.66 -13.78
CA ALA A 359 -11.71 -6.59 -14.88
C ALA A 359 -11.35 -7.98 -14.34
N ALA A 360 -11.80 -9.02 -15.04
CA ALA A 360 -11.53 -10.40 -14.73
C ALA A 360 -10.89 -11.09 -15.95
N LEU A 361 -9.77 -11.77 -15.74
CA LEU A 361 -9.05 -12.50 -16.78
C LEU A 361 -8.91 -13.98 -16.42
N ASP A 362 -9.18 -14.87 -17.39
CA ASP A 362 -8.71 -16.26 -17.39
C ASP A 362 -7.27 -16.28 -17.91
N ILE A 363 -6.32 -16.56 -17.02
CA ILE A 363 -4.89 -16.66 -17.31
C ILE A 363 -4.37 -18.10 -17.25
N SER A 364 -5.26 -19.08 -17.26
CA SER A 364 -4.90 -20.52 -17.25
C SER A 364 -4.05 -20.93 -18.46
N ASP A 365 -4.24 -20.25 -19.59
CA ASP A 365 -3.38 -20.31 -20.77
C ASP A 365 -2.81 -18.92 -21.07
N LEU A 366 -1.57 -18.69 -20.66
CA LEU A 366 -0.88 -17.40 -20.83
C LEU A 366 -0.67 -17.00 -22.32
N ALA A 367 -0.79 -17.95 -23.25
CA ALA A 367 -0.73 -17.66 -24.68
C ALA A 367 -2.09 -17.22 -25.24
N ASN A 368 -3.19 -17.48 -24.54
CA ASN A 368 -4.56 -17.19 -24.98
C ASN A 368 -5.41 -16.67 -23.81
N VAL A 369 -4.96 -15.61 -23.17
CA VAL A 369 -5.68 -14.95 -22.08
C VAL A 369 -7.05 -14.49 -22.54
N LYS A 370 -8.08 -14.73 -21.74
CA LYS A 370 -9.46 -14.34 -22.04
C LYS A 370 -9.98 -13.37 -21.00
N ARG A 371 -10.69 -12.35 -21.45
CA ARG A 371 -11.46 -11.48 -20.57
C ARG A 371 -12.81 -12.11 -20.26
N LEU A 372 -13.20 -12.08 -18.99
CA LEU A 372 -14.41 -12.73 -18.48
C LEU A 372 -15.52 -11.72 -18.16
N ASP A 373 -15.18 -10.45 -17.93
CA ASP A 373 -16.13 -9.33 -17.78
C ASP A 373 -16.41 -8.65 -19.13
N ASP A 374 -17.54 -7.97 -19.21
CA ASP A 374 -17.83 -7.05 -20.31
C ASP A 374 -17.21 -5.68 -20.01
N PRO A 375 -16.21 -5.22 -20.81
CA PRO A 375 -15.55 -3.93 -20.57
C PRO A 375 -16.48 -2.72 -20.73
N ASP A 376 -17.60 -2.85 -21.40
CA ASP A 376 -18.54 -1.77 -21.68
C ASP A 376 -19.73 -1.75 -20.67
N GLU A 377 -19.88 -2.79 -19.87
CA GLU A 377 -20.92 -2.87 -18.84
C GLU A 377 -20.60 -1.95 -17.65
N ASP A 378 -21.63 -1.24 -17.16
CA ASP A 378 -21.54 -0.48 -15.90
C ASP A 378 -21.69 -1.43 -14.71
N GLN A 379 -20.66 -1.49 -13.89
CA GLN A 379 -20.64 -2.29 -12.66
C GLN A 379 -21.11 -1.46 -11.46
N PRO A 380 -21.73 -2.07 -10.43
CA PRO A 380 -22.19 -1.37 -9.23
C PRO A 380 -20.99 -1.12 -8.26
N THR A 381 -19.96 -0.46 -8.74
CA THR A 381 -18.76 -0.07 -7.99
C THR A 381 -18.39 1.37 -8.28
N LEU A 382 -17.81 2.05 -7.31
CA LEU A 382 -17.34 3.42 -7.45
C LEU A 382 -15.91 3.52 -6.90
N GLY A 383 -14.95 3.82 -7.78
CA GLY A 383 -13.54 3.98 -7.41
C GLY A 383 -12.86 2.73 -6.85
N PRO A 384 -13.12 1.51 -7.35
CA PRO A 384 -12.53 0.29 -6.77
C PRO A 384 -11.01 0.40 -6.78
N HIS A 385 -10.38 0.06 -5.64
CA HIS A 385 -8.94 0.18 -5.54
C HIS A 385 -8.28 -1.09 -5.03
N TYR A 386 -8.32 -1.37 -3.72
CA TYR A 386 -7.71 -2.59 -3.19
C TYR A 386 -8.61 -3.79 -3.44
N ILE A 387 -8.02 -4.92 -3.78
CA ILE A 387 -8.73 -6.15 -4.10
C ILE A 387 -8.05 -7.34 -3.42
N LYS A 388 -8.84 -8.27 -2.88
CA LYS A 388 -8.34 -9.47 -2.24
C LYS A 388 -9.25 -10.67 -2.51
N VAL A 389 -8.68 -11.75 -3.05
CA VAL A 389 -9.36 -13.04 -3.14
C VAL A 389 -9.46 -13.66 -1.74
N THR A 390 -10.60 -14.22 -1.39
CA THR A 390 -10.79 -14.88 -0.09
C THR A 390 -10.09 -16.24 -0.02
N PRO A 391 -9.72 -16.74 1.18
CA PRO A 391 -9.05 -18.04 1.32
C PRO A 391 -9.80 -19.21 0.69
N ASP A 392 -11.14 -19.19 0.71
CA ASP A 392 -12.00 -20.20 0.09
C ASP A 392 -12.07 -20.11 -1.45
N GLN A 393 -11.42 -19.11 -2.06
CA GLN A 393 -11.37 -18.86 -3.50
C GLN A 393 -12.74 -18.63 -4.16
N LYS A 394 -13.76 -18.27 -3.38
CA LYS A 394 -15.14 -18.08 -3.84
C LYS A 394 -15.56 -16.63 -3.94
N HIS A 395 -14.79 -15.73 -3.34
CA HIS A 395 -15.15 -14.32 -3.31
C HIS A 395 -13.92 -13.45 -3.50
N ILE A 396 -14.19 -12.20 -3.88
CA ILE A 396 -13.21 -11.12 -3.75
C ILE A 396 -13.80 -10.03 -2.85
N VAL A 397 -12.93 -9.43 -2.03
CA VAL A 397 -13.24 -8.22 -1.27
C VAL A 397 -12.59 -7.04 -1.96
N VAL A 398 -13.36 -6.00 -2.24
CA VAL A 398 -12.86 -4.79 -2.90
C VAL A 398 -13.22 -3.58 -2.06
N THR A 399 -12.25 -2.69 -1.84
CA THR A 399 -12.45 -1.39 -1.20
C THR A 399 -12.14 -0.28 -2.18
N ASP A 400 -12.63 0.93 -1.93
CA ASP A 400 -12.57 2.04 -2.89
C ASP A 400 -11.78 3.26 -2.41
N TYR A 401 -11.24 3.23 -1.19
CA TYR A 401 -10.40 4.32 -0.73
C TYR A 401 -8.97 4.15 -1.25
N PHE A 402 -8.59 4.91 -2.26
CA PHE A 402 -7.22 4.97 -2.74
C PHE A 402 -6.37 5.92 -1.89
N VAL A 403 -6.50 7.22 -2.12
CA VAL A 403 -5.91 8.29 -1.34
C VAL A 403 -6.58 9.60 -1.74
N GLN A 404 -6.76 10.49 -0.76
CA GLN A 404 -7.25 11.83 -1.03
C GLN A 404 -6.25 12.85 -0.51
N THR A 405 -5.60 13.55 -1.42
CA THR A 405 -4.63 14.58 -1.09
C THR A 405 -5.30 15.93 -0.79
N GLY A 406 -6.60 16.04 -1.01
CA GLY A 406 -7.36 17.27 -0.76
C GLY A 406 -6.83 18.45 -1.57
N PRO A 407 -6.79 19.66 -0.99
CA PRO A 407 -6.35 20.85 -1.71
C PRO A 407 -4.82 20.91 -1.97
N ILE A 408 -4.05 19.98 -1.38
CA ILE A 408 -2.58 20.00 -1.47
C ILE A 408 -2.02 19.08 -2.59
N GLY A 409 -2.87 18.35 -3.30
CA GLY A 409 -2.39 17.37 -4.29
C GLY A 409 -3.35 17.09 -5.43
N LEU A 410 -2.93 16.16 -6.30
CA LEU A 410 -3.62 15.83 -7.54
C LEU A 410 -4.64 14.69 -7.41
N ILE A 411 -4.51 13.86 -6.37
CA ILE A 411 -5.31 12.65 -6.26
C ILE A 411 -6.54 12.90 -5.40
N ASN A 412 -7.69 12.85 -6.03
CA ASN A 412 -9.00 12.80 -5.39
C ASN A 412 -9.84 11.83 -6.23
N THR A 413 -9.73 10.55 -5.93
CA THR A 413 -10.49 9.52 -6.64
C THR A 413 -11.93 9.46 -6.14
N PRO A 414 -12.88 9.09 -7.00
CA PRO A 414 -14.23 8.80 -6.55
C PRO A 414 -14.22 7.63 -5.56
N GLY A 415 -15.22 7.57 -4.70
CA GLY A 415 -15.41 6.48 -3.75
C GLY A 415 -16.68 6.73 -2.94
N ASP A 416 -17.41 5.68 -2.63
CA ASP A 416 -18.54 5.70 -1.68
C ASP A 416 -18.16 5.02 -0.35
N TYR A 417 -16.90 4.60 -0.25
CA TYR A 417 -16.26 3.98 0.92
C TYR A 417 -16.98 2.75 1.44
N LYS A 418 -17.55 1.97 0.51
CA LYS A 418 -18.05 0.64 0.80
C LYS A 418 -16.97 -0.41 0.57
N ALA A 419 -17.03 -1.46 1.35
CA ALA A 419 -16.31 -2.69 1.02
C ALA A 419 -17.27 -3.64 0.29
N LEU A 420 -16.98 -3.93 -0.97
CA LEU A 420 -17.76 -4.88 -1.76
C LEU A 420 -17.31 -6.30 -1.45
N TYR A 421 -18.27 -7.22 -1.37
CA TYR A 421 -18.05 -8.66 -1.28
C TYR A 421 -18.70 -9.32 -2.49
N ILE A 422 -17.88 -9.76 -3.43
CA ILE A 422 -18.27 -10.13 -4.79
C ILE A 422 -18.02 -11.61 -4.97
N ASP A 423 -19.00 -12.35 -5.49
CA ASP A 423 -18.85 -13.78 -5.73
C ASP A 423 -18.00 -14.03 -6.98
N ILE A 424 -17.12 -15.02 -6.91
CA ILE A 424 -16.41 -15.59 -8.06
C ILE A 424 -17.27 -16.76 -8.56
N ASN A 425 -17.73 -16.66 -9.80
CA ASN A 425 -18.50 -17.71 -10.46
C ASN A 425 -17.61 -18.89 -10.86
N ASP A 426 -18.17 -20.04 -11.18
CA ASP A 426 -17.43 -21.25 -11.58
C ASP A 426 -16.53 -21.04 -12.83
N ASP A 427 -16.89 -20.08 -13.68
CA ASP A 427 -16.13 -19.70 -14.88
C ASP A 427 -15.12 -18.56 -14.63
N GLY A 428 -15.00 -18.07 -13.39
CA GLY A 428 -14.14 -16.98 -13.00
C GLY A 428 -14.75 -15.59 -13.18
N GLY A 429 -15.96 -15.49 -13.71
CA GLY A 429 -16.72 -14.25 -13.80
C GLY A 429 -17.17 -13.75 -12.41
N LEU A 430 -17.72 -12.54 -12.35
CA LEU A 430 -18.04 -11.85 -11.09
C LEU A 430 -19.55 -11.61 -10.93
N SER A 431 -20.06 -11.78 -9.71
CA SER A 431 -21.45 -11.44 -9.32
C SER A 431 -21.45 -10.52 -8.11
N PHE A 432 -21.98 -9.31 -8.28
CA PHE A 432 -21.99 -8.26 -7.25
C PHE A 432 -23.22 -8.41 -6.35
N ASN A 433 -23.04 -8.87 -5.12
CA ASN A 433 -24.17 -9.24 -4.25
C ASN A 433 -24.25 -8.43 -2.97
N ARG A 434 -23.10 -8.16 -2.31
CA ARG A 434 -23.07 -7.66 -0.93
C ARG A 434 -22.04 -6.55 -0.74
N SER A 435 -22.30 -5.67 0.22
CA SER A 435 -21.35 -4.64 0.63
C SER A 435 -21.50 -4.29 2.10
N ILE A 436 -20.44 -3.72 2.69
CA ILE A 436 -20.43 -3.10 4.02
C ILE A 436 -20.32 -1.59 3.81
N ASP A 437 -21.23 -0.82 4.39
CA ASP A 437 -21.31 0.65 4.25
C ASP A 437 -20.56 1.32 5.41
N PHE A 438 -19.26 1.57 5.23
CA PHE A 438 -18.41 2.18 6.25
C PHE A 438 -18.80 3.63 6.62
N PRO A 439 -19.18 4.53 5.69
CA PRO A 439 -19.67 5.84 6.05
C PRO A 439 -20.85 5.81 7.03
N ARG A 440 -21.78 4.92 6.78
CA ARG A 440 -22.98 4.77 7.63
C ARG A 440 -22.66 4.12 8.98
N GLU A 441 -21.86 3.06 8.96
CA GLU A 441 -21.50 2.32 10.18
C GLU A 441 -20.70 3.17 11.16
N PHE A 442 -19.87 4.09 10.65
CA PHE A 442 -19.00 4.95 11.44
C PHE A 442 -19.39 6.44 11.36
N GLU A 443 -20.68 6.75 11.23
CA GLU A 443 -21.17 8.14 11.17
C GLU A 443 -20.68 8.97 12.37
N ASN A 444 -20.54 8.35 13.54
CA ASN A 444 -20.02 8.97 14.76
C ASN A 444 -18.50 9.29 14.72
N ARG A 445 -17.78 8.91 13.65
CA ARG A 445 -16.38 9.28 13.33
C ARG A 445 -16.29 10.13 12.07
N GLY A 446 -17.40 10.75 11.66
CA GLY A 446 -17.49 11.46 10.37
C GLY A 446 -17.48 10.52 9.16
N GLY A 447 -17.92 9.27 9.34
CA GLY A 447 -17.77 8.17 8.41
C GLY A 447 -16.45 7.43 8.56
N ALA A 448 -16.15 6.53 7.63
CA ALA A 448 -14.88 5.82 7.58
C ALA A 448 -14.51 5.44 6.14
N LYS A 449 -13.22 5.23 5.88
CA LYS A 449 -12.64 4.99 4.56
C LYS A 449 -11.72 3.77 4.61
N PRO A 450 -12.24 2.56 4.33
CA PRO A 450 -11.41 1.35 4.31
C PRO A 450 -10.51 1.34 3.08
N HIS A 451 -9.21 1.09 3.27
CA HIS A 451 -8.28 0.99 2.15
C HIS A 451 -7.99 -0.46 1.78
N SER A 452 -7.53 -1.25 2.72
CA SER A 452 -7.12 -2.64 2.48
C SER A 452 -7.78 -3.61 3.43
N VAL A 453 -7.81 -4.86 3.03
CA VAL A 453 -8.40 -5.96 3.79
C VAL A 453 -7.48 -7.17 3.79
N VAL A 454 -7.46 -7.87 4.92
CA VAL A 454 -6.94 -9.24 5.04
C VAL A 454 -8.08 -10.12 5.52
N VAL A 455 -8.27 -11.26 4.87
CA VAL A 455 -9.33 -12.22 5.21
C VAL A 455 -8.74 -13.43 5.88
N PHE A 456 -9.30 -13.81 7.04
CA PHE A 456 -8.94 -15.03 7.75
C PHE A 456 -10.09 -16.03 7.65
N ASP A 457 -9.76 -17.28 7.31
CA ASP A 457 -10.63 -18.43 7.48
C ASP A 457 -10.22 -19.16 8.77
N LEU A 458 -11.12 -19.15 9.74
CA LEU A 458 -10.98 -19.72 11.08
C LEU A 458 -11.74 -21.06 11.20
N SER A 459 -12.09 -21.71 10.11
CA SER A 459 -12.80 -23.00 10.11
C SER A 459 -12.00 -24.08 10.83
N ASP A 460 -10.66 -23.96 10.80
CA ASP A 460 -9.72 -24.67 11.67
C ASP A 460 -9.06 -23.65 12.60
N GLU A 461 -9.52 -23.56 13.84
CA GLU A 461 -9.02 -22.58 14.83
C GLU A 461 -7.53 -22.80 15.16
N GLU A 462 -7.02 -24.02 15.00
CA GLU A 462 -5.60 -24.34 15.27
C GLU A 462 -4.70 -23.94 14.09
N ASN A 463 -5.25 -23.93 12.87
CA ASN A 463 -4.52 -23.59 11.65
C ASN A 463 -5.34 -22.62 10.77
N PRO A 464 -5.48 -21.37 11.19
CA PRO A 464 -6.22 -20.38 10.40
C PRO A 464 -5.55 -20.15 9.05
N VAL A 465 -6.35 -20.09 7.99
CA VAL A 465 -5.87 -19.74 6.65
C VAL A 465 -6.14 -18.25 6.43
N TYR A 466 -5.13 -17.54 5.97
CA TYR A 466 -5.22 -16.11 5.64
C TYR A 466 -4.56 -15.84 4.29
N TYR A 467 -5.08 -14.84 3.61
CA TYR A 467 -4.67 -14.54 2.24
C TYR A 467 -4.51 -13.04 2.03
#